data_e73d94e097a6f1409c583ffc96cb8067
#
_entry.id   e73d94e097a6f1409c583ffc96cb8067
#
_cell.length_a   1.000
_cell.length_b   1.000
_cell.length_c   1.000
_cell.angle_alpha   90.00
_cell.angle_beta   90.00
_cell.angle_gamma   90.00
#
_symmetry.space_group_name_H-M   'P 1'
#
loop_
_entity.id
_entity.type
_entity.pdbx_description
1 polymer ?
#
loop_
_entity_poly.entity_id
_entity_poly.type
_entity_poly.pdbx_seq_one_letter_code
_entity_poly.pdbx_strand_id
1 'polypeptide(L)'
;QNDCVKFGNKIICGSRGWCVEGSPDFKEQDRKIYLRETERLKLALSAAEKVRENGDEIYCMVHFPPFNARRENSLFTDLFESKGVSKVIYGHLHGSDSRTDLKIVKNGVEYYLTSCDQVNNELTLIGEFL
;
A
#
# COMPACT_ATOMS: atom_id res chain seq x y z
N GLN A 1 9.82 -1.46 10.15
CA GLN A 1 9.48 -0.92 8.85
C GLN A 1 9.81 -1.88 7.71
N ASN A 2 10.94 -2.56 7.82
CA ASN A 2 11.36 -3.50 6.79
C ASN A 2 11.06 -4.93 7.17
N ASP A 3 10.35 -5.11 8.26
CA ASP A 3 10.02 -6.43 8.77
C ASP A 3 8.69 -6.91 8.20
N CYS A 4 8.54 -8.22 8.16
CA CYS A 4 7.28 -8.83 7.80
C CYS A 4 6.92 -9.88 8.83
N VAL A 5 5.62 -10.17 8.94
CA VAL A 5 5.08 -11.15 9.88
C VAL A 5 4.24 -12.12 9.08
N LYS A 6 4.39 -13.41 9.37
CA LYS A 6 3.63 -14.44 8.68
C LYS A 6 2.59 -15.04 9.62
N PHE A 7 1.34 -15.09 9.17
CA PHE A 7 0.22 -15.72 9.88
C PHE A 7 -0.41 -16.73 8.93
N GLY A 8 -0.19 -18.02 9.19
CA GLY A 8 -0.73 -19.05 8.32
C GLY A 8 -0.18 -18.85 6.90
N ASN A 9 -1.08 -18.60 5.95
CA ASN A 9 -0.69 -18.37 4.56
C ASN A 9 -0.71 -16.88 4.17
N LYS A 10 -0.66 -16.00 5.16
CA LYS A 10 -0.62 -14.55 4.90
C LYS A 10 0.69 -13.97 5.40
N ILE A 11 1.34 -13.18 4.58
CA ILE A 11 2.56 -12.47 4.94
C ILE A 11 2.21 -10.99 4.93
N ILE A 12 2.41 -10.33 6.06
CA ILE A 12 2.06 -8.93 6.24
C ILE A 12 3.33 -8.12 6.39
N CYS A 13 3.51 -7.14 5.52
CA CYS A 13 4.63 -6.22 5.62
C CYS A 13 4.10 -4.80 5.56
N GLY A 14 4.97 -3.83 5.87
CA GLY A 14 4.52 -2.46 5.91
C GLY A 14 5.62 -1.49 5.58
N SER A 15 5.20 -0.30 5.20
CA SER A 15 6.09 0.81 4.91
C SER A 15 5.28 2.08 5.04
N ARG A 16 5.97 3.21 5.20
CA ARG A 16 5.28 4.48 5.29
C ARG A 16 4.72 4.91 3.94
N GLY A 17 5.45 4.67 2.88
CA GLY A 17 5.12 5.26 1.59
C GLY A 17 5.42 6.74 1.58
N TRP A 18 4.90 7.44 0.61
CA TRP A 18 5.00 8.90 0.50
C TRP A 18 4.02 9.37 -0.56
N CYS A 19 3.79 10.68 -0.64
CA CYS A 19 3.00 11.21 -1.74
C CYS A 19 3.71 10.90 -3.05
N VAL A 20 2.94 10.73 -4.12
CA VAL A 20 3.46 10.25 -5.40
C VAL A 20 3.38 11.34 -6.44
N GLU A 21 4.14 11.16 -7.51
CA GLU A 21 4.10 12.07 -8.65
C GLU A 21 2.69 12.14 -9.22
N GLY A 22 2.28 13.33 -9.68
CA GLY A 22 0.94 13.53 -10.19
C GLY A 22 -0.06 13.93 -9.14
N SER A 23 0.32 13.92 -7.87
CA SER A 23 -0.53 14.43 -6.78
C SER A 23 -0.34 15.93 -6.68
N PRO A 24 -1.42 16.69 -6.35
CA PRO A 24 -1.33 18.15 -6.29
C PRO A 24 -0.28 18.65 -5.30
N ASP A 25 -0.05 17.91 -4.23
CA ASP A 25 0.87 18.32 -3.18
C ASP A 25 2.32 17.89 -3.43
N PHE A 26 2.57 17.15 -4.51
CA PHE A 26 3.92 16.65 -4.77
C PHE A 26 4.82 17.78 -5.26
N LYS A 27 5.90 18.02 -4.54
CA LYS A 27 6.84 19.09 -4.83
C LYS A 27 8.23 18.51 -5.11
N GLU A 28 9.13 19.36 -5.55
CA GLU A 28 10.48 18.93 -5.90
C GLU A 28 11.18 18.25 -4.73
N GLN A 29 11.04 18.77 -3.52
CA GLN A 29 11.68 18.14 -2.36
C GLN A 29 11.07 16.80 -2.00
N ASP A 30 9.86 16.50 -2.48
CA ASP A 30 9.22 15.22 -2.20
C ASP A 30 9.80 14.09 -3.03
N ARG A 31 10.42 14.40 -4.16
CA ARG A 31 11.00 13.37 -5.02
C ARG A 31 12.05 12.54 -4.31
N LYS A 32 12.91 13.19 -3.55
CA LYS A 32 13.98 12.49 -2.83
C LYS A 32 13.40 11.53 -1.79
N ILE A 33 12.38 11.99 -1.08
CA ILE A 33 11.72 11.17 -0.06
C ILE A 33 10.96 10.02 -0.73
N TYR A 34 10.28 10.30 -1.82
CA TYR A 34 9.55 9.30 -2.59
C TYR A 34 10.50 8.18 -3.05
N LEU A 35 11.66 8.53 -3.59
CA LEU A 35 12.63 7.53 -4.03
C LEU A 35 13.17 6.71 -2.85
N ARG A 36 13.43 7.38 -1.72
CA ARG A 36 13.92 6.69 -0.52
C ARG A 36 12.88 5.71 0.02
N GLU A 37 11.62 6.15 0.07
CA GLU A 37 10.56 5.27 0.57
C GLU A 37 10.28 4.13 -0.39
N THR A 38 10.49 4.35 -1.67
CA THR A 38 10.40 3.27 -2.66
C THR A 38 11.44 2.19 -2.38
N GLU A 39 12.68 2.58 -2.06
CA GLU A 39 13.70 1.61 -1.71
C GLU A 39 13.38 0.86 -0.42
N ARG A 40 12.81 1.56 0.56
CA ARG A 40 12.39 0.90 1.81
C ARG A 40 11.29 -0.11 1.57
N LEU A 41 10.32 0.23 0.73
CA LEU A 41 9.26 -0.70 0.37
C LEU A 41 9.83 -1.92 -0.35
N LYS A 42 10.78 -1.69 -1.24
CA LYS A 42 11.44 -2.78 -1.96
C LYS A 42 12.11 -3.75 -1.00
N LEU A 43 12.76 -3.23 0.04
CA LEU A 43 13.40 -4.08 1.05
C LEU A 43 12.37 -4.87 1.84
N ALA A 44 11.25 -4.24 2.22
CA ALA A 44 10.20 -4.93 2.95
C ALA A 44 9.59 -6.06 2.12
N LEU A 45 9.32 -5.80 0.85
CA LEU A 45 8.75 -6.81 -0.03
C LEU A 45 9.75 -7.92 -0.35
N SER A 46 11.03 -7.60 -0.43
CA SER A 46 12.06 -8.62 -0.59
C SER A 46 12.13 -9.54 0.62
N ALA A 47 11.97 -8.99 1.81
CA ALA A 47 11.90 -9.80 3.03
C ALA A 47 10.70 -10.73 3.00
N ALA A 48 9.55 -10.23 2.52
CA ALA A 48 8.35 -11.05 2.39
C ALA A 48 8.56 -12.19 1.40
N GLU A 49 9.22 -11.91 0.29
CA GLU A 49 9.50 -12.94 -0.72
C GLU A 49 10.36 -14.07 -0.17
N LYS A 50 11.28 -13.75 0.72
CA LYS A 50 12.19 -14.75 1.29
C LYS A 50 11.47 -15.77 2.16
N VAL A 51 10.36 -15.38 2.78
CA VAL A 51 9.60 -16.29 3.66
C VAL A 51 8.37 -16.84 2.98
N ARG A 52 8.09 -16.40 1.76
CA ARG A 52 6.91 -16.82 1.03
C ARG A 52 7.03 -18.27 0.57
N GLU A 53 5.97 -19.02 0.81
CA GLU A 53 5.85 -20.40 0.36
C GLU A 53 4.68 -20.50 -0.61
N ASN A 54 4.58 -21.63 -1.29
CA ASN A 54 3.53 -21.84 -2.28
C ASN A 54 2.15 -21.67 -1.64
N GLY A 55 1.32 -20.83 -2.25
CA GLY A 55 -0.02 -20.56 -1.73
C GLY A 55 -0.10 -19.39 -0.77
N ASP A 56 1.04 -18.82 -0.37
CA ASP A 56 1.03 -17.67 0.51
C ASP A 56 0.67 -16.39 -0.24
N GLU A 57 -0.05 -15.50 0.45
CA GLU A 57 -0.39 -14.19 -0.08
C GLU A 57 0.38 -13.12 0.68
N ILE A 58 0.79 -12.07 -0.02
CA ILE A 58 1.47 -10.93 0.58
C ILE A 58 0.48 -9.77 0.69
N TYR A 59 0.31 -9.26 1.90
CA TYR A 59 -0.48 -8.06 2.18
C TYR A 59 0.48 -6.97 2.61
N CYS A 60 0.31 -5.77 2.09
CA CYS A 60 1.19 -4.65 2.42
C CYS A 60 0.38 -3.49 3.00
N MET A 61 0.87 -2.91 4.08
CA MET A 61 0.23 -1.76 4.72
C MET A 61 1.11 -0.54 4.50
N VAL A 62 0.53 0.52 3.94
CA VAL A 62 1.24 1.78 3.72
C VAL A 62 0.40 2.91 4.27
N HIS A 63 1.06 3.95 4.80
CA HIS A 63 0.33 5.07 5.38
C HIS A 63 -0.24 5.98 4.30
N PHE A 64 0.54 6.29 3.29
CA PHE A 64 0.13 7.21 2.22
C PHE A 64 -0.49 6.45 1.05
N PRO A 65 -1.48 7.04 0.37
CA PRO A 65 -2.04 6.42 -0.84
C PRO A 65 -0.92 6.18 -1.86
N PRO A 66 -0.87 4.98 -2.44
CA PRO A 66 0.23 4.63 -3.35
C PRO A 66 0.03 5.13 -4.78
N PHE A 67 -1.05 5.86 -5.05
CA PHE A 67 -1.34 6.42 -6.37
C PHE A 67 -2.06 7.76 -6.19
N ASN A 68 -2.10 8.55 -7.27
CA ASN A 68 -2.78 9.83 -7.27
C ASN A 68 -4.29 9.65 -7.50
N ALA A 69 -5.03 10.76 -7.56
CA ALA A 69 -6.48 10.71 -7.71
C ALA A 69 -6.91 10.04 -9.02
N ARG A 70 -6.06 10.06 -10.03
CA ARG A 70 -6.34 9.41 -11.31
C ARG A 70 -5.95 7.93 -11.29
N ARG A 71 -5.43 7.43 -10.18
CA ARG A 71 -5.03 6.03 -9.99
C ARG A 71 -3.96 5.60 -10.99
N GLU A 72 -3.09 6.54 -11.32
CA GLU A 72 -1.97 6.25 -12.21
C GLU A 72 -0.92 5.40 -11.52
N ASN A 73 -0.11 4.72 -12.30
CA ASN A 73 0.98 3.92 -11.75
C ASN A 73 1.97 4.80 -11.02
N SER A 74 2.55 4.26 -9.96
CA SER A 74 3.64 4.89 -9.24
C SER A 74 4.73 3.85 -9.06
N LEU A 75 5.85 4.26 -8.52
CA LEU A 75 6.91 3.30 -8.19
C LEU A 75 6.41 2.30 -7.15
N PHE A 76 5.50 2.73 -6.26
CA PHE A 76 4.91 1.83 -5.27
C PHE A 76 4.00 0.79 -5.92
N THR A 77 3.09 1.22 -6.80
CA THR A 77 2.19 0.26 -7.47
C THR A 77 2.98 -0.70 -8.35
N ASP A 78 4.05 -0.21 -8.99
CA ASP A 78 4.90 -1.08 -9.79
C ASP A 78 5.55 -2.17 -8.93
N LEU A 79 5.98 -1.83 -7.73
CA LEU A 79 6.56 -2.81 -6.80
C LEU A 79 5.52 -3.83 -6.35
N PHE A 80 4.32 -3.37 -6.00
CA PHE A 80 3.27 -4.29 -5.58
C PHE A 80 2.97 -5.31 -6.67
N GLU A 81 2.88 -4.85 -7.91
CA GLU A 81 2.57 -5.73 -9.04
C GLU A 81 3.70 -6.69 -9.33
N SER A 82 4.94 -6.20 -9.31
CA SER A 82 6.09 -7.04 -9.64
C SER A 82 6.43 -8.05 -8.54
N LYS A 83 6.08 -7.74 -7.29
CA LYS A 83 6.38 -8.62 -6.16
C LYS A 83 5.22 -9.54 -5.79
N GLY A 84 4.13 -9.50 -6.53
CA GLY A 84 3.00 -10.39 -6.31
C GLY A 84 2.20 -10.09 -5.05
N VAL A 85 2.09 -8.81 -4.69
CA VAL A 85 1.26 -8.40 -3.55
C VAL A 85 -0.20 -8.59 -3.93
N SER A 86 -0.97 -9.21 -3.04
CA SER A 86 -2.40 -9.45 -3.27
C SER A 86 -3.24 -8.28 -2.84
N LYS A 87 -2.94 -7.71 -1.70
CA LYS A 87 -3.76 -6.63 -1.11
C LYS A 87 -2.87 -5.57 -0.50
N VAL A 88 -3.29 -4.32 -0.65
CA VAL A 88 -2.62 -3.16 -0.07
C VAL A 88 -3.63 -2.40 0.76
N ILE A 89 -3.26 -2.07 1.98
CA ILE A 89 -4.08 -1.28 2.90
C ILE A 89 -3.41 0.07 3.06
N TYR A 90 -4.14 1.14 2.83
CA TYR A 90 -3.57 2.48 2.93
C TYR A 90 -4.51 3.44 3.64
N GLY A 91 -3.97 4.56 4.10
CA GLY A 91 -4.73 5.57 4.81
C GLY A 91 -4.40 6.97 4.33
N HIS A 92 -4.38 7.92 5.26
CA HIS A 92 -3.96 9.30 5.04
C HIS A 92 -4.84 10.10 4.08
N LEU A 93 -6.12 9.73 3.97
CA LEU A 93 -7.10 10.53 3.24
C LEU A 93 -8.11 11.06 4.25
N HIS A 94 -8.34 12.37 4.27
CA HIS A 94 -9.19 13.01 5.25
C HIS A 94 -10.17 13.96 4.57
N GLY A 95 -11.36 14.07 5.14
CA GLY A 95 -12.36 15.01 4.69
C GLY A 95 -13.04 14.62 3.39
N SER A 96 -14.02 15.40 3.00
CA SER A 96 -14.81 15.12 1.80
C SER A 96 -14.03 15.34 0.52
N ASP A 97 -13.03 16.22 0.56
CA ASP A 97 -12.22 16.52 -0.62
C ASP A 97 -11.33 15.36 -1.03
N SER A 98 -11.07 14.44 -0.11
CA SER A 98 -10.22 13.29 -0.36
C SER A 98 -11.03 12.04 -0.67
N ARG A 99 -12.25 12.22 -1.07
CA ARG A 99 -13.15 11.11 -1.33
C ARG A 99 -12.64 10.19 -2.42
N THR A 100 -12.75 8.90 -2.18
CA THR A 100 -12.38 7.89 -3.15
C THR A 100 -13.11 6.60 -2.81
N ASP A 101 -13.07 5.63 -3.70
CA ASP A 101 -13.65 4.34 -3.42
C ASP A 101 -12.86 3.67 -2.29
N LEU A 102 -13.58 2.97 -1.40
CA LEU A 102 -12.94 2.28 -0.29
C LEU A 102 -12.17 1.05 -0.75
N LYS A 103 -12.56 0.48 -1.90
CA LYS A 103 -11.83 -0.64 -2.49
C LYS A 103 -11.60 -0.36 -3.97
N ILE A 104 -10.36 -0.55 -4.41
CA ILE A 104 -9.95 -0.37 -5.80
C ILE A 104 -9.20 -1.62 -6.22
N VAL A 105 -9.52 -2.15 -7.40
CA VAL A 105 -8.74 -3.24 -7.99
C VAL A 105 -7.97 -2.67 -9.18
N LYS A 106 -6.66 -2.81 -9.16
CA LYS A 106 -5.79 -2.26 -10.19
C LYS A 106 -4.71 -3.27 -10.51
N ASN A 107 -4.70 -3.74 -11.76
CA ASN A 107 -3.68 -4.67 -12.26
C ASN A 107 -3.51 -5.92 -11.37
N GLY A 108 -4.64 -6.43 -10.86
CA GLY A 108 -4.63 -7.65 -10.06
C GLY A 108 -4.33 -7.45 -8.59
N VAL A 109 -4.10 -6.21 -8.15
CA VAL A 109 -3.87 -5.89 -6.74
C VAL A 109 -5.11 -5.19 -6.19
N GLU A 110 -5.58 -5.61 -5.02
CA GLU A 110 -6.71 -5.00 -4.35
C GLU A 110 -6.21 -3.96 -3.35
N TYR A 111 -6.73 -2.75 -3.44
CA TYR A 111 -6.34 -1.64 -2.57
C TYR A 111 -7.51 -1.27 -1.68
N TYR A 112 -7.27 -1.20 -0.37
CA TYR A 112 -8.31 -0.90 0.61
C TYR A 112 -7.93 0.35 1.39
N LEU A 113 -8.85 1.31 1.42
CA LEU A 113 -8.68 2.53 2.21
C LEU A 113 -9.23 2.30 3.61
N THR A 114 -8.41 2.58 4.61
CA THR A 114 -8.80 2.39 6.01
C THR A 114 -8.70 3.67 6.84
N SER A 115 -8.62 4.82 6.16
CA SER A 115 -8.64 6.11 6.85
C SER A 115 -9.96 6.26 7.62
N CYS A 116 -9.90 6.67 8.87
CA CYS A 116 -11.08 6.78 9.72
C CYS A 116 -12.14 7.69 9.12
N ASP A 117 -11.73 8.79 8.52
CA ASP A 117 -12.68 9.73 7.92
C ASP A 117 -13.46 9.11 6.76
N GLN A 118 -12.84 8.18 6.07
CA GLN A 118 -13.44 7.56 4.89
C GLN A 118 -14.26 6.34 5.23
N VAL A 119 -13.98 5.68 6.34
CA VAL A 119 -14.67 4.45 6.75
C VAL A 119 -15.53 4.64 8.01
N ASN A 120 -15.73 5.88 8.44
CA ASN A 120 -16.58 6.24 9.59
C ASN A 120 -16.14 5.52 10.86
N ASN A 121 -14.86 5.37 11.06
CA ASN A 121 -14.27 4.71 12.23
C ASN A 121 -14.63 3.24 12.37
N GLU A 122 -15.12 2.64 11.30
CA GLU A 122 -15.43 1.22 11.31
C GLU A 122 -14.24 0.41 10.85
N LEU A 123 -14.15 -0.81 11.34
CA LEU A 123 -13.10 -1.73 10.90
C LEU A 123 -13.37 -2.18 9.47
N THR A 124 -12.32 -2.21 8.66
CA THR A 124 -12.42 -2.69 7.29
C THR A 124 -11.99 -4.15 7.26
N LEU A 125 -12.87 -5.00 6.76
CA LEU A 125 -12.56 -6.42 6.63
C LEU A 125 -11.82 -6.63 5.30
N ILE A 126 -10.54 -6.93 5.39
CA ILE A 126 -9.68 -7.03 4.20
C ILE A 126 -9.21 -8.44 3.91
N GLY A 127 -9.53 -9.39 4.76
CA GLY A 127 -9.13 -10.77 4.54
C GLY A 127 -9.50 -11.60 5.76
N GLU A 128 -9.17 -12.88 5.67
CA GLU A 128 -9.49 -13.82 6.73
C GLU A 128 -8.23 -14.32 7.42
N PHE A 129 -7.34 -13.41 7.75
CA PHE A 129 -6.13 -13.79 8.45
C PHE A 129 -6.25 -13.66 9.97
N LEU A 130 -7.38 -13.22 10.43
CA LEU A 130 -7.63 -13.08 11.88
C LEU A 130 -8.27 -14.32 12.45
#